data_b87d7253ecb10e2ac73e9b2cb22b270d
#
_entry.id   b87d7253ecb10e2ac73e9b2cb22b270d
#
_cell.length_a   1.000
_cell.length_b   1.000
_cell.length_c   1.000
_cell.angle_alpha   90.00
_cell.angle_beta   90.00
_cell.angle_gamma   90.00
#
_symmetry.space_group_name_H-M   'P 1'
#
loop_
_entity.id
_entity.type
_entity.pdbx_description
1 polymer ?
#
loop_
_entity_poly.entity_id
_entity_poly.type
_entity_poly.pdbx_seq_one_letter_code
_entity_poly.pdbx_strand_id
1 'polypeptide(L)'
;MRFDTNEMEKILESDFLRFIDTTPEAQTPTWVLIAAVEKGGAGIDYNPNIDRLKLIVNKNASSNHTSNDKQMSVTYLAYKNDPCFEFVNAGRDKLNYKTRLLEVDMWDEADDKYTAKMSNATIGITSYHGDTIEFNVYTDGDGEDGKVTISNNTPTFTPNASL
;
A
#
# COMPACT_ATOMS: atom_id res chain seq x y z
N MET A 1 37.74 -4.87 9.21
CA MET A 1 36.94 -4.68 7.98
C MET A 1 36.05 -3.45 8.17
N ARG A 2 36.15 -2.52 7.24
CA ARG A 2 35.24 -1.34 7.21
C ARG A 2 34.26 -1.53 6.06
N PHE A 3 32.99 -1.32 6.34
CA PHE A 3 32.00 -1.28 5.29
C PHE A 3 32.10 0.06 4.57
N ASP A 4 32.14 0.04 3.25
CA ASP A 4 32.08 1.26 2.44
C ASP A 4 30.61 1.67 2.28
N THR A 5 30.29 2.85 2.81
CA THR A 5 28.92 3.40 2.74
C THR A 5 28.81 4.53 1.71
N ASN A 6 29.87 4.78 0.91
CA ASN A 6 29.87 5.90 -0.03
C ASN A 6 28.87 5.75 -1.17
N GLU A 7 28.50 4.51 -1.48
CA GLU A 7 27.50 4.23 -2.53
C GLU A 7 26.07 4.03 -2.00
N MET A 8 25.88 4.22 -0.70
CA MET A 8 24.57 4.12 -0.10
C MET A 8 23.78 5.41 -0.32
N GLU A 9 22.62 5.30 -0.91
CA GLU A 9 21.68 6.41 -1.10
C GLU A 9 20.50 6.25 -0.17
N LYS A 10 20.09 7.36 0.47
CA LYS A 10 18.93 7.34 1.36
C LYS A 10 17.64 7.24 0.55
N ILE A 11 16.82 6.24 0.87
CA ILE A 11 15.48 6.12 0.32
C ILE A 11 14.55 7.08 1.08
N LEU A 12 13.79 7.87 0.34
CA LEU A 12 12.85 8.85 0.89
C LEU A 12 11.44 8.28 0.88
N GLU A 13 10.57 8.78 1.75
CA GLU A 13 9.17 8.40 1.76
C GLU A 13 8.48 8.68 0.42
N SER A 14 8.88 9.75 -0.27
CA SER A 14 8.40 10.09 -1.62
C SER A 14 8.80 9.09 -2.70
N ASP A 15 9.74 8.17 -2.40
CA ASP A 15 10.12 7.09 -3.31
C ASP A 15 9.19 5.88 -3.20
N PHE A 16 8.19 5.95 -2.33
CA PHE A 16 7.14 4.95 -2.20
C PHE A 16 5.80 5.58 -2.58
N LEU A 17 5.25 5.17 -3.72
CA LEU A 17 3.96 5.64 -4.21
C LEU A 17 2.86 4.64 -3.92
N ARG A 18 1.68 5.14 -3.57
CA ARG A 18 0.50 4.34 -3.27
C ARG A 18 -0.66 4.86 -4.11
N PHE A 19 -1.27 3.95 -4.84
CA PHE A 19 -2.42 4.24 -5.69
C PHE A 19 -3.61 3.40 -5.26
N ILE A 20 -4.81 3.95 -5.38
CA ILE A 20 -6.04 3.19 -5.21
C ILE A 20 -6.80 3.16 -6.53
N ASP A 21 -7.59 2.11 -6.73
CA ASP A 21 -8.39 1.91 -7.93
C ASP A 21 -9.80 2.44 -7.70
N THR A 22 -10.22 3.39 -8.52
CA THR A 22 -11.56 3.98 -8.43
C THR A 22 -12.62 3.19 -9.21
N THR A 23 -12.19 2.17 -9.96
CA THR A 23 -13.10 1.30 -10.73
C THR A 23 -12.81 -0.18 -10.43
N PRO A 24 -13.00 -0.64 -9.17
CA PRO A 24 -12.62 -2.01 -8.78
C PRO A 24 -13.43 -3.10 -9.48
N GLU A 25 -14.62 -2.76 -9.99
CA GLU A 25 -15.46 -3.69 -10.75
C GLU A 25 -15.03 -3.83 -12.21
N ALA A 26 -14.20 -2.92 -12.72
CA ALA A 26 -13.72 -2.97 -14.09
C ALA A 26 -12.51 -3.90 -14.21
N GLN A 27 -12.36 -4.51 -15.38
CA GLN A 27 -11.21 -5.36 -15.68
C GLN A 27 -9.90 -4.55 -15.66
N THR A 28 -9.94 -3.34 -16.21
CA THR A 28 -8.80 -2.42 -16.20
C THR A 28 -8.95 -1.43 -15.06
N PRO A 29 -7.98 -1.37 -14.12
CA PRO A 29 -8.02 -0.43 -13.02
C PRO A 29 -7.88 1.02 -13.48
N THR A 30 -8.52 1.93 -12.74
CA THR A 30 -8.29 3.38 -12.84
C THR A 30 -7.54 3.83 -11.61
N TRP A 31 -6.23 3.96 -11.72
CA TRP A 31 -5.36 4.29 -10.60
C TRP A 31 -5.36 5.79 -10.31
N VAL A 32 -5.56 6.12 -9.04
CA VAL A 32 -5.38 7.49 -8.55
C VAL A 32 -4.38 7.50 -7.41
N LEU A 33 -3.49 8.48 -7.44
CA LEU A 33 -2.44 8.61 -6.44
C LEU A 33 -3.03 9.07 -5.10
N ILE A 34 -2.59 8.45 -4.01
CA ILE A 34 -2.81 8.97 -2.66
C ILE A 34 -1.81 10.09 -2.44
N ALA A 35 -2.18 11.31 -2.83
CA ALA A 35 -1.26 12.43 -2.97
C ALA A 35 -1.33 13.42 -1.79
N ALA A 36 -2.52 13.71 -1.30
CA ALA A 36 -2.73 14.77 -0.30
C ALA A 36 -2.55 14.25 1.13
N VAL A 37 -1.38 13.68 1.41
CA VAL A 37 -1.00 13.21 2.74
C VAL A 37 0.27 13.93 3.20
N GLU A 38 0.36 14.21 4.49
CA GLU A 38 1.59 14.68 5.09
C GLU A 38 2.56 13.52 5.29
N LYS A 39 3.84 13.84 5.49
CA LYS A 39 4.86 12.83 5.76
C LYS A 39 4.44 11.96 6.95
N GLY A 40 4.48 10.64 6.77
CA GLY A 40 4.05 9.68 7.77
C GLY A 40 2.55 9.43 7.81
N GLY A 41 1.75 10.12 6.98
CA GLY A 41 0.29 10.03 6.98
C GLY A 41 -0.32 8.86 6.23
N ALA A 42 0.49 8.00 5.60
CA ALA A 42 0.01 6.84 4.86
C ALA A 42 1.01 5.67 4.96
N GLY A 43 1.14 5.12 6.15
CA GLY A 43 2.02 4.00 6.45
C GLY A 43 1.32 2.66 6.29
N ILE A 44 2.09 1.63 5.94
CA ILE A 44 1.60 0.25 5.86
C ILE A 44 2.08 -0.51 7.08
N ASP A 45 1.13 -1.10 7.81
CA ASP A 45 1.37 -1.94 8.96
C ASP A 45 1.08 -3.39 8.61
N TYR A 46 2.02 -4.26 8.91
CA TYR A 46 1.89 -5.69 8.59
C TYR A 46 1.21 -6.49 9.70
N ASN A 47 1.22 -5.99 10.95
CA ASN A 47 0.58 -6.62 12.11
C ASN A 47 0.78 -8.15 12.14
N PRO A 48 2.03 -8.62 12.25
CA PRO A 48 2.32 -10.03 12.12
C PRO A 48 1.69 -10.88 13.23
N ASN A 49 1.15 -12.02 12.85
CA ASN A 49 0.63 -13.03 13.79
C ASN A 49 1.71 -14.06 14.04
N ILE A 50 2.26 -14.09 15.26
CA ILE A 50 3.37 -14.94 15.64
C ILE A 50 2.91 -15.92 16.72
N ASP A 51 3.00 -17.20 16.42
CA ASP A 51 2.82 -18.27 17.41
C ASP A 51 4.16 -18.59 18.06
N ARG A 52 4.17 -18.68 19.38
CA ARG A 52 5.36 -19.02 20.13
C ARG A 52 5.12 -20.31 20.93
N LEU A 53 6.03 -21.26 20.76
CA LEU A 53 5.98 -22.53 21.44
C LEU A 53 7.28 -22.75 22.20
N LYS A 54 7.17 -23.07 23.51
CA LYS A 54 8.30 -23.46 24.35
C LYS A 54 8.11 -24.89 24.85
N LEU A 55 8.94 -25.78 24.33
CA LEU A 55 8.97 -27.16 24.83
C LEU A 55 9.77 -27.21 26.13
N ILE A 56 9.43 -28.19 26.98
CA ILE A 56 10.04 -28.34 28.31
C ILE A 56 11.56 -28.54 28.23
N VAL A 57 12.04 -29.10 27.12
CA VAL A 57 13.46 -29.35 26.87
C VAL A 57 14.24 -28.17 26.34
N ASN A 58 13.55 -27.09 25.96
CA ASN A 58 14.15 -25.92 25.34
C ASN A 58 14.24 -24.76 26.32
N LYS A 59 15.39 -24.06 26.30
CA LYS A 59 15.55 -22.83 27.10
C LYS A 59 14.74 -21.67 26.52
N ASN A 60 14.63 -21.61 25.20
CA ASN A 60 13.98 -20.52 24.48
C ASN A 60 12.77 -21.02 23.73
N ALA A 61 11.74 -20.17 23.61
CA ALA A 61 10.59 -20.45 22.77
C ALA A 61 10.99 -20.37 21.28
N SER A 62 10.38 -21.25 20.48
CA SER A 62 10.42 -21.11 19.02
C SER A 62 9.28 -20.20 18.58
N SER A 63 9.47 -19.51 17.45
CA SER A 63 8.48 -18.59 16.87
C SER A 63 8.07 -19.07 15.50
N ASN A 64 6.77 -18.99 15.21
CA ASN A 64 6.23 -19.29 13.90
C ASN A 64 5.35 -18.16 13.44
N HIS A 65 5.74 -17.53 12.32
CA HIS A 65 4.99 -16.44 11.71
C HIS A 65 3.91 -17.04 10.79
N THR A 66 2.66 -16.96 11.21
CA THR A 66 1.54 -17.64 10.54
C THR A 66 0.87 -16.79 9.48
N SER A 67 0.73 -15.48 9.72
CA SER A 67 0.06 -14.56 8.79
C SER A 67 0.35 -13.11 9.15
N ASN A 68 -0.07 -12.19 8.27
CA ASN A 68 -0.07 -10.75 8.52
C ASN A 68 -1.49 -10.21 8.37
N ASP A 69 -1.86 -9.28 9.25
CA ASP A 69 -3.06 -8.46 9.08
C ASP A 69 -2.62 -7.12 8.50
N LYS A 70 -2.32 -7.11 7.21
CA LYS A 70 -1.76 -5.96 6.50
C LYS A 70 -2.82 -4.90 6.26
N GLN A 71 -2.51 -3.67 6.66
CA GLN A 71 -3.37 -2.52 6.41
C GLN A 71 -2.56 -1.27 6.18
N MET A 72 -3.13 -0.33 5.45
CA MET A 72 -2.59 1.02 5.29
C MET A 72 -3.53 1.99 6.00
N SER A 73 -2.97 2.76 6.94
CA SER A 73 -3.72 3.81 7.64
C SER A 73 -3.40 5.15 7.01
N VAL A 74 -4.43 5.89 6.60
CA VAL A 74 -4.27 7.14 5.86
C VAL A 74 -5.00 8.26 6.56
N THR A 75 -4.28 9.37 6.79
CA THR A 75 -4.86 10.66 7.16
C THR A 75 -4.77 11.55 5.93
N TYR A 76 -5.91 11.80 5.30
CA TYR A 76 -5.96 12.44 3.99
C TYR A 76 -6.53 13.85 4.06
N LEU A 77 -5.84 14.79 3.41
CA LEU A 77 -6.30 16.16 3.32
C LEU A 77 -7.35 16.29 2.21
N ALA A 78 -8.47 16.96 2.52
CA ALA A 78 -9.59 17.10 1.60
C ALA A 78 -9.39 18.27 0.64
N TYR A 79 -9.34 17.97 -0.66
CA TYR A 79 -9.28 18.97 -1.72
C TYR A 79 -10.38 18.71 -2.75
N LYS A 80 -11.01 19.81 -3.21
CA LYS A 80 -11.94 19.70 -4.35
C LYS A 80 -11.17 19.28 -5.60
N ASN A 81 -11.83 18.49 -6.44
CA ASN A 81 -11.28 17.98 -7.71
C ASN A 81 -10.10 17.01 -7.54
N ASP A 82 -9.91 16.49 -6.35
CA ASP A 82 -8.98 15.40 -6.09
C ASP A 82 -9.71 14.06 -6.28
N PRO A 83 -9.38 13.28 -7.30
CA PRO A 83 -10.08 12.03 -7.57
C PRO A 83 -9.97 11.01 -6.44
N CYS A 84 -8.85 11.00 -5.71
CA CYS A 84 -8.68 10.11 -4.55
C CYS A 84 -9.65 10.50 -3.43
N PHE A 85 -9.71 11.77 -3.08
CA PHE A 85 -10.63 12.26 -2.06
C PHE A 85 -12.09 12.00 -2.45
N GLU A 86 -12.46 12.29 -3.69
CA GLU A 86 -13.82 12.09 -4.18
C GLU A 86 -14.25 10.62 -4.09
N PHE A 87 -13.35 9.71 -4.47
CA PHE A 87 -13.63 8.28 -4.39
C PHE A 87 -13.81 7.81 -2.95
N VAL A 88 -12.91 8.20 -2.05
CA VAL A 88 -12.98 7.81 -0.63
C VAL A 88 -14.22 8.41 0.03
N ASN A 89 -14.49 9.68 -0.24
CA ASN A 89 -15.65 10.39 0.31
C ASN A 89 -16.98 9.74 -0.11
N ALA A 90 -17.06 9.23 -1.33
CA ALA A 90 -18.26 8.54 -1.80
C ALA A 90 -18.56 7.25 -1.03
N GLY A 91 -17.57 6.68 -0.36
CA GLY A 91 -17.69 5.46 0.43
C GLY A 91 -17.97 5.66 1.92
N ARG A 92 -18.16 6.92 2.39
CA ARG A 92 -18.25 7.21 3.83
C ARG A 92 -19.32 6.41 4.59
N ASP A 93 -20.45 6.18 3.97
CA ASP A 93 -21.55 5.46 4.62
C ASP A 93 -21.80 4.08 4.03
N LYS A 94 -20.82 3.55 3.29
CA LYS A 94 -20.93 2.26 2.63
C LYS A 94 -20.18 1.17 3.38
N LEU A 95 -20.74 -0.02 3.36
CA LEU A 95 -20.07 -1.24 3.84
C LEU A 95 -19.39 -1.94 2.66
N ASN A 96 -18.28 -2.63 2.94
CA ASN A 96 -17.53 -3.39 1.93
C ASN A 96 -17.15 -2.55 0.70
N TYR A 97 -16.64 -1.35 0.96
CA TYR A 97 -16.24 -0.44 -0.12
C TYR A 97 -14.93 -0.92 -0.74
N LYS A 98 -15.03 -1.52 -1.91
CA LYS A 98 -13.91 -2.21 -2.56
C LYS A 98 -13.01 -1.27 -3.34
N THR A 99 -11.73 -1.63 -3.38
CA THR A 99 -10.70 -0.99 -4.20
C THR A 99 -9.61 -2.01 -4.51
N ARG A 100 -8.59 -1.58 -5.21
CA ARG A 100 -7.31 -2.28 -5.33
C ARG A 100 -6.23 -1.32 -4.87
N LEU A 101 -5.24 -1.83 -4.18
CA LEU A 101 -4.08 -1.05 -3.73
C LEU A 101 -2.88 -1.40 -4.58
N LEU A 102 -2.23 -0.37 -5.13
CA LEU A 102 -0.97 -0.51 -5.85
C LEU A 102 0.13 0.18 -5.06
N GLU A 103 1.13 -0.60 -4.64
CA GLU A 103 2.33 -0.14 -3.94
C GLU A 103 3.48 -0.14 -4.93
N VAL A 104 4.14 1.00 -5.11
CA VAL A 104 5.24 1.14 -6.06
C VAL A 104 6.49 1.64 -5.34
N ASP A 105 7.56 0.84 -5.41
CA ASP A 105 8.88 1.21 -4.89
C ASP A 105 9.68 1.90 -6.00
N MET A 106 9.62 3.23 -6.04
CA MET A 106 10.28 4.02 -7.09
C MET A 106 11.79 3.97 -7.02
N TRP A 107 12.35 3.60 -5.85
CA TRP A 107 13.80 3.45 -5.69
C TRP A 107 14.33 2.16 -6.34
N ASP A 108 13.46 1.19 -6.60
CA ASP A 108 13.83 -0.11 -7.18
C ASP A 108 13.44 -0.14 -8.66
N GLU A 109 14.31 0.44 -9.48
CA GLU A 109 14.10 0.60 -10.92
C GLU A 109 15.06 -0.28 -11.71
N ALA A 110 14.55 -0.94 -12.74
CA ALA A 110 15.33 -1.62 -13.75
C ALA A 110 14.60 -1.55 -15.10
N ASP A 111 15.30 -1.16 -16.16
CA ASP A 111 14.74 -1.06 -17.52
C ASP A 111 13.48 -0.18 -17.61
N ASP A 112 13.51 0.97 -16.94
CA ASP A 112 12.39 1.94 -16.86
C ASP A 112 11.11 1.37 -16.22
N LYS A 113 11.26 0.30 -15.43
CA LYS A 113 10.18 -0.33 -14.67
C LYS A 113 10.47 -0.32 -13.20
N TYR A 114 9.45 -0.13 -12.39
CA TYR A 114 9.55 -0.09 -10.94
C TYR A 114 8.93 -1.34 -10.33
N THR A 115 9.55 -1.83 -9.25
CA THR A 115 8.98 -2.94 -8.48
C THR A 115 7.68 -2.50 -7.83
N ALA A 116 6.66 -3.33 -7.96
CA ALA A 116 5.32 -3.01 -7.47
C ALA A 116 4.59 -4.24 -6.95
N LYS A 117 3.57 -3.99 -6.15
CA LYS A 117 2.64 -5.01 -5.65
C LYS A 117 1.21 -4.49 -5.78
N MET A 118 0.32 -5.29 -6.32
CA MET A 118 -1.10 -5.00 -6.41
C MET A 118 -1.88 -5.97 -5.51
N SER A 119 -2.83 -5.44 -4.76
CA SER A 119 -3.69 -6.24 -3.88
C SER A 119 -5.12 -5.79 -4.01
N ASN A 120 -6.07 -6.72 -3.95
CA ASN A 120 -7.46 -6.38 -3.71
C ASN A 120 -7.58 -5.87 -2.28
N ALA A 121 -8.46 -4.92 -2.06
CA ALA A 121 -8.59 -4.27 -0.76
C ALA A 121 -10.00 -3.77 -0.48
N THR A 122 -10.23 -3.44 0.79
CA THR A 122 -11.47 -2.83 1.27
C THR A 122 -11.11 -1.57 2.03
N ILE A 123 -11.85 -0.49 1.79
CA ILE A 123 -11.69 0.77 2.48
C ILE A 123 -12.66 0.85 3.64
N GLY A 124 -12.16 1.16 4.83
CA GLY A 124 -12.95 1.48 6.01
C GLY A 124 -12.65 2.89 6.47
N ILE A 125 -13.65 3.77 6.50
CA ILE A 125 -13.48 5.15 6.92
C ILE A 125 -13.64 5.24 8.43
N THR A 126 -12.62 5.81 9.08
CA THR A 126 -12.56 5.88 10.55
C THR A 126 -12.97 7.24 11.09
N SER A 127 -12.79 8.31 10.31
CA SER A 127 -13.07 9.68 10.78
C SER A 127 -13.21 10.62 9.59
N TYR A 128 -14.09 11.63 9.75
CA TYR A 128 -14.27 12.68 8.76
C TYR A 128 -14.53 14.02 9.48
N HIS A 129 -13.69 15.01 9.16
CA HIS A 129 -13.76 16.35 9.78
C HIS A 129 -14.02 17.48 8.78
N GLY A 130 -14.38 17.16 7.56
CA GLY A 130 -14.57 18.15 6.48
C GLY A 130 -13.26 18.49 5.77
N ASP A 131 -12.25 18.94 6.48
CA ASP A 131 -10.92 19.27 5.94
C ASP A 131 -9.98 18.07 5.88
N THR A 132 -10.29 17.00 6.62
CA THR A 132 -9.54 15.75 6.62
C THR A 132 -10.47 14.55 6.63
N ILE A 133 -10.02 13.46 6.04
CA ILE A 133 -10.68 12.16 6.11
C ILE A 133 -9.64 11.11 6.49
N GLU A 134 -9.93 10.31 7.50
CA GLU A 134 -9.09 9.22 7.93
C GLU A 134 -9.72 7.90 7.51
N PHE A 135 -8.93 7.04 6.89
CA PHE A 135 -9.41 5.74 6.44
C PHE A 135 -8.29 4.71 6.47
N ASN A 136 -8.69 3.46 6.53
CA ASN A 136 -7.78 2.33 6.42
C ASN A 136 -8.08 1.57 5.13
N VAL A 137 -7.02 1.07 4.50
CA VAL A 137 -7.11 0.17 3.36
C VAL A 137 -6.66 -1.20 3.83
N TYR A 138 -7.60 -2.15 3.90
CA TYR A 138 -7.35 -3.52 4.34
C TYR A 138 -7.12 -4.39 3.11
N THR A 139 -5.92 -4.95 2.99
CA THR A 139 -5.57 -5.79 1.83
C THR A 139 -6.09 -7.21 2.00
N ASP A 140 -6.49 -7.83 0.90
CA ASP A 140 -6.95 -9.21 0.85
C ASP A 140 -5.87 -10.11 0.25
N GLY A 141 -5.57 -11.22 0.92
CA GLY A 141 -4.63 -12.22 0.42
C GLY A 141 -3.19 -11.73 0.33
N ASP A 142 -2.40 -12.41 -0.50
CA ASP A 142 -0.96 -12.16 -0.63
C ASP A 142 -0.63 -11.05 -1.66
N GLY A 143 -1.61 -10.65 -2.46
CA GLY A 143 -1.39 -9.72 -3.56
C GLY A 143 -0.63 -10.35 -4.73
N GLU A 144 -0.30 -9.53 -5.72
CA GLU A 144 0.49 -9.92 -6.87
C GLU A 144 1.73 -9.03 -6.98
N ASP A 145 2.90 -9.66 -7.07
CA ASP A 145 4.14 -8.96 -7.36
C ASP A 145 4.25 -8.71 -8.86
N GLY A 146 4.78 -7.55 -9.22
CA GLY A 146 4.92 -7.18 -10.61
C GLY A 146 5.79 -5.97 -10.82
N LYS A 147 5.65 -5.38 -12.00
CA LYS A 147 6.36 -4.18 -12.41
C LYS A 147 5.37 -3.11 -12.85
N VAL A 148 5.76 -1.87 -12.68
CA VAL A 148 4.98 -0.70 -13.09
C VAL A 148 5.79 0.17 -14.03
N THR A 149 5.16 0.59 -15.12
CA THR A 149 5.63 1.71 -15.95
C THR A 149 4.73 2.90 -15.69
N ILE A 150 5.30 4.10 -15.64
CA ILE A 150 4.54 5.32 -15.42
C ILE A 150 4.66 6.21 -16.66
N SER A 151 3.52 6.55 -17.25
CA SER A 151 3.42 7.44 -18.40
C SER A 151 2.32 8.46 -18.14
N ASN A 152 2.64 9.76 -18.28
CA ASN A 152 1.70 10.86 -18.01
C ASN A 152 1.03 10.75 -16.63
N ASN A 153 1.83 10.44 -15.60
CA ASN A 153 1.40 10.23 -14.21
C ASN A 153 0.40 9.07 -14.01
N THR A 154 0.28 8.19 -15.00
CA THR A 154 -0.59 7.02 -14.95
C THR A 154 0.24 5.75 -14.89
N PRO A 155 0.12 4.95 -13.82
CA PRO A 155 0.82 3.68 -13.72
C PRO A 155 0.13 2.58 -14.53
N THR A 156 0.94 1.69 -15.10
CA THR A 156 0.46 0.45 -15.73
C THR A 156 1.16 -0.70 -15.04
N PHE A 157 0.39 -1.55 -14.37
CA PHE A 157 0.89 -2.70 -13.63
C PHE A 157 0.89 -3.95 -14.52
N THR A 158 2.01 -4.68 -14.50
CA THR A 158 2.14 -5.97 -15.17
C THR A 158 2.60 -7.01 -14.15
N PRO A 159 1.81 -8.05 -13.87
CA PRO A 159 2.21 -9.11 -12.96
C PRO A 159 3.47 -9.83 -13.42
N ASN A 160 4.31 -10.30 -12.50
CA ASN A 160 5.53 -11.06 -12.83
C ASN A 160 5.22 -12.31 -13.63
N ALA A 161 4.07 -12.95 -13.38
CA ALA A 161 3.64 -14.13 -14.12
C ALA A 161 3.40 -13.89 -15.62
N SER A 162 3.24 -12.61 -16.03
CA SER A 162 3.00 -12.18 -17.41
C SER A 162 4.23 -11.54 -18.06
N LEU A 163 5.34 -11.45 -17.34
CA LEU A 163 6.59 -10.88 -17.85
C LEU A 163 7.46 -11.91 -18.56
#